data_0758cb0b51eb7eeb3358e5c4ced594ca
#
_entry.id   0758cb0b51eb7eeb3358e5c4ced594ca
#
_cell.length_a   1.000
_cell.length_b   1.000
_cell.length_c   1.000
_cell.angle_alpha   90.00
_cell.angle_beta   90.00
_cell.angle_gamma   90.00
#
_symmetry.space_group_name_H-M   'P 1'
#
loop_
_entity.id
_entity.type
_entity.pdbx_description
1 polymer ?
#
loop_
_entity_poly.entity_id
_entity_poly.type
_entity_poly.pdbx_seq_one_letter_code
_entity_poly.pdbx_strand_id
1 'polypeptide(L)'
;ALLFENARALTRDNLLAWASQVGVSAADVDRALSDGRHRAAILEDQRLAQSLGASGTPTFFINGRNLRGAQPYDVFERAVDAALADARRRVAEGTPRGQLYASIVEHGSTSPQYMAETGGAELAPPDGDQVYAIPVRDGAPSRGPRTAPVTVQLFSDFQCPFCARVRPVIDQIVQRYGNQVRVVWRDYPLPFHQNAMAAARAAREVHRQGGDQAFWAFHDLLFDNQRNLETDEIVRLAGTVPGVNARRVRRVLESDRFEAEVRADMQ
;
A
#
# COMPACT_ATOMS: atom_id res chain seq x y z
N ALA A 1 -0.71 -18.25 -1.57
CA ALA A 1 -1.20 -19.32 -2.43
C ALA A 1 -2.73 -19.41 -2.38
N LEU A 2 -3.38 -19.70 -1.23
CA LEU A 2 -4.83 -19.97 -1.13
C LEU A 2 -5.78 -18.87 -1.66
N LEU A 3 -5.40 -17.59 -1.64
CA LEU A 3 -6.27 -16.51 -2.14
C LEU A 3 -6.12 -16.25 -3.64
N PHE A 4 -4.93 -16.38 -4.21
CA PHE A 4 -4.76 -16.35 -5.66
C PHE A 4 -5.44 -17.52 -6.36
N GLU A 5 -5.45 -18.68 -5.72
CA GLU A 5 -6.07 -19.91 -6.23
C GLU A 5 -7.60 -19.82 -6.22
N ASN A 6 -8.21 -19.00 -5.35
CA ASN A 6 -9.65 -18.94 -5.11
C ASN A 6 -10.29 -17.55 -5.34
N ALA A 7 -9.74 -16.69 -6.19
CA ALA A 7 -10.22 -15.30 -6.42
C ALA A 7 -11.72 -15.17 -6.80
N ARG A 8 -12.38 -16.28 -7.17
CA ARG A 8 -13.80 -16.31 -7.54
C ARG A 8 -14.72 -16.83 -6.43
N ALA A 9 -14.16 -17.23 -5.27
CA ALA A 9 -14.89 -17.86 -4.17
C ALA A 9 -14.75 -17.05 -2.86
N LEU A 10 -14.70 -15.73 -2.94
CA LEU A 10 -14.51 -14.81 -1.84
C LEU A 10 -15.82 -14.60 -1.08
N THR A 11 -16.29 -15.62 -0.36
CA THR A 11 -17.45 -15.52 0.53
C THR A 11 -17.00 -15.37 1.98
N ARG A 12 -17.82 -14.72 2.84
CA ARG A 12 -17.54 -14.56 4.28
C ARG A 12 -17.17 -15.88 4.95
N ASP A 13 -17.87 -16.96 4.62
CA ASP A 13 -17.65 -18.29 5.19
C ASP A 13 -16.28 -18.88 4.80
N ASN A 14 -15.83 -18.64 3.57
CA ASN A 14 -14.53 -19.10 3.11
C ASN A 14 -13.38 -18.33 3.79
N LEU A 15 -13.55 -17.05 4.08
CA LEU A 15 -12.59 -16.23 4.82
C LEU A 15 -12.50 -16.65 6.28
N LEU A 16 -13.63 -17.01 6.90
CA LEU A 16 -13.70 -17.54 8.26
C LEU A 16 -13.03 -18.93 8.36
N ALA A 17 -13.25 -19.80 7.37
CA ALA A 17 -12.63 -21.13 7.31
C ALA A 17 -11.10 -21.06 7.10
N TRP A 18 -10.64 -20.14 6.28
CA TRP A 18 -9.21 -19.98 5.96
C TRP A 18 -8.46 -19.21 7.04
N ALA A 19 -9.15 -18.36 7.84
CA ALA A 19 -8.63 -17.78 9.06
C ALA A 19 -8.22 -18.86 10.08
N SER A 20 -9.09 -19.84 10.26
CA SER A 20 -8.84 -20.97 11.17
C SER A 20 -7.66 -21.85 10.73
N GLN A 21 -7.40 -21.98 9.42
CA GLN A 21 -6.30 -22.80 8.88
C GLN A 21 -4.89 -22.25 9.13
N VAL A 22 -4.71 -20.93 9.42
CA VAL A 22 -3.42 -20.34 9.74
C VAL A 22 -3.34 -19.73 11.16
N GLY A 23 -4.19 -20.22 12.09
CA GLY A 23 -4.07 -19.96 13.54
C GLY A 23 -4.70 -18.67 14.03
N VAL A 24 -5.59 -18.05 13.25
CA VAL A 24 -6.29 -16.80 13.59
C VAL A 24 -7.73 -17.09 14.00
N SER A 25 -8.22 -16.39 15.04
CA SER A 25 -9.57 -16.55 15.54
C SER A 25 -10.61 -16.01 14.54
N ALA A 26 -11.44 -16.90 13.94
CA ALA A 26 -12.55 -16.57 13.04
C ALA A 26 -13.51 -15.49 13.61
N ALA A 27 -13.79 -15.44 14.94
CA ALA A 27 -14.63 -14.41 15.58
C ALA A 27 -13.99 -13.00 15.59
N ASP A 28 -12.63 -12.86 15.57
CA ASP A 28 -11.97 -11.54 15.56
C ASP A 28 -11.88 -10.93 14.15
N VAL A 29 -11.93 -11.77 13.07
CA VAL A 29 -12.06 -11.36 11.68
C VAL A 29 -13.50 -10.99 11.34
N ASP A 30 -14.47 -11.77 11.80
CA ASP A 30 -15.88 -11.48 11.57
C ASP A 30 -16.30 -10.12 12.18
N ARG A 31 -15.81 -9.81 13.39
CA ARG A 31 -16.01 -8.51 14.01
C ARG A 31 -15.34 -7.36 13.27
N ALA A 32 -14.15 -7.56 12.74
CA ALA A 32 -13.37 -6.56 12.03
C ALA A 32 -13.94 -6.19 10.64
N LEU A 33 -14.65 -7.13 10.00
CA LEU A 33 -15.41 -6.85 8.77
C LEU A 33 -16.71 -6.09 9.07
N SER A 34 -17.28 -6.26 10.29
CA SER A 34 -18.60 -5.74 10.60
C SER A 34 -18.60 -4.29 11.10
N ASP A 35 -17.51 -3.78 11.71
CA ASP A 35 -17.55 -2.51 12.44
C ASP A 35 -16.95 -1.28 11.71
N GLY A 36 -16.53 -1.42 10.45
CA GLY A 36 -16.17 -0.28 9.61
C GLY A 36 -14.99 0.61 10.05
N ARG A 37 -14.27 0.30 11.14
CA ARG A 37 -13.30 1.19 11.83
C ARG A 37 -12.11 1.71 11.02
N HIS A 38 -11.74 1.06 9.91
CA HIS A 38 -10.68 1.53 9.02
C HIS A 38 -11.20 2.20 7.74
N ARG A 39 -12.53 2.22 7.54
CA ARG A 39 -13.14 2.72 6.30
C ARG A 39 -12.85 4.21 6.04
N ALA A 40 -12.79 5.03 7.10
CA ALA A 40 -12.54 6.46 6.95
C ALA A 40 -11.13 6.74 6.37
N ALA A 41 -10.10 6.13 6.94
CA ALA A 41 -8.74 6.32 6.49
C ALA A 41 -8.48 5.71 5.09
N ILE A 42 -9.12 4.58 4.76
CA ILE A 42 -9.07 4.00 3.40
C ILE A 42 -9.72 4.94 2.38
N LEU A 43 -10.87 5.56 2.71
CA LEU A 43 -11.52 6.54 1.84
C LEU A 43 -10.69 7.82 1.67
N GLU A 44 -9.90 8.20 2.67
CA GLU A 44 -8.97 9.33 2.59
C GLU A 44 -7.82 9.05 1.61
N ASP A 45 -7.21 7.86 1.66
CA ASP A 45 -6.20 7.45 0.67
C ASP A 45 -6.79 7.41 -0.75
N GLN A 46 -8.01 6.89 -0.93
CA GLN A 46 -8.67 6.90 -2.24
C GLN A 46 -8.91 8.31 -2.77
N ARG A 47 -9.37 9.25 -1.93
CA ARG A 47 -9.56 10.65 -2.35
C ARG A 47 -8.25 11.32 -2.71
N LEU A 48 -7.21 11.12 -1.88
CA LEU A 48 -5.87 11.64 -2.18
C LEU A 48 -5.37 11.05 -3.51
N ALA A 49 -5.44 9.74 -3.69
CA ALA A 49 -5.03 9.09 -4.93
C ALA A 49 -5.83 9.62 -6.13
N GLN A 50 -7.16 9.79 -6.01
CA GLN A 50 -8.00 10.39 -7.04
C GLN A 50 -7.63 11.85 -7.30
N SER A 51 -7.40 12.65 -6.25
CA SER A 51 -6.96 14.06 -6.38
C SER A 51 -5.60 14.20 -7.05
N LEU A 52 -4.78 13.15 -7.06
CA LEU A 52 -3.47 13.09 -7.72
C LEU A 52 -3.51 12.36 -9.08
N GLY A 53 -4.72 12.01 -9.57
CA GLY A 53 -4.90 11.33 -10.85
C GLY A 53 -4.53 9.84 -10.85
N ALA A 54 -4.41 9.21 -9.68
CA ALA A 54 -4.28 7.77 -9.56
C ALA A 54 -5.63 7.09 -9.81
N SER A 55 -5.91 6.75 -11.07
CA SER A 55 -7.19 6.20 -11.53
C SER A 55 -7.26 4.67 -11.50
N GLY A 56 -6.25 4.00 -10.96
CA GLY A 56 -6.16 2.54 -10.91
C GLY A 56 -5.03 2.03 -10.03
N THR A 57 -4.98 0.73 -9.81
CA THR A 57 -3.95 0.06 -9.00
C THR A 57 -3.16 -0.95 -9.82
N PRO A 58 -1.85 -1.09 -9.55
CA PRO A 58 -1.08 -0.27 -8.61
C PRO A 58 -0.74 1.12 -9.20
N THR A 59 -0.64 2.14 -8.34
CA THR A 59 -0.06 3.43 -8.68
C THR A 59 1.06 3.76 -7.69
N PHE A 60 2.15 4.29 -8.21
CA PHE A 60 3.35 4.63 -7.44
C PHE A 60 3.68 6.12 -7.59
N PHE A 61 4.24 6.71 -6.55
CA PHE A 61 4.85 8.02 -6.61
C PHE A 61 6.30 7.92 -6.10
N ILE A 62 7.26 8.02 -7.01
CA ILE A 62 8.70 7.92 -6.73
C ILE A 62 9.26 9.34 -6.60
N ASN A 63 9.54 9.77 -5.37
CA ASN A 63 9.86 11.17 -5.05
C ASN A 63 8.86 12.16 -5.68
N GLY A 64 7.56 11.86 -5.56
CA GLY A 64 6.46 12.67 -6.08
C GLY A 64 6.15 12.48 -7.57
N ARG A 65 6.95 11.72 -8.32
CA ARG A 65 6.71 11.43 -9.76
C ARG A 65 5.84 10.20 -9.93
N ASN A 66 4.73 10.34 -10.64
CA ASN A 66 3.75 9.28 -10.85
C ASN A 66 4.29 8.17 -11.77
N LEU A 67 4.08 6.91 -11.37
CA LEU A 67 4.31 5.73 -12.18
C LEU A 67 3.08 4.81 -12.08
N ARG A 68 2.37 4.61 -13.21
CA ARG A 68 1.09 3.88 -13.26
C ARG A 68 1.28 2.43 -13.68
N GLY A 69 0.50 1.54 -13.07
CA GLY A 69 0.37 0.14 -13.45
C GLY A 69 1.56 -0.73 -13.04
N ALA A 70 1.42 -2.03 -13.29
CA ALA A 70 2.48 -3.02 -13.05
C ALA A 70 3.50 -2.97 -14.19
N GLN A 71 4.40 -2.00 -14.15
CA GLN A 71 5.45 -1.81 -15.14
C GLN A 71 6.55 -2.87 -15.00
N PRO A 72 7.31 -3.16 -16.06
CA PRO A 72 8.53 -3.98 -16.01
C PRO A 72 9.59 -3.40 -15.08
N TYR A 73 10.49 -4.26 -14.60
CA TYR A 73 11.55 -3.88 -13.64
C TYR A 73 12.44 -2.73 -14.16
N ASP A 74 12.84 -2.74 -15.43
CA ASP A 74 13.69 -1.72 -16.03
C ASP A 74 13.07 -0.32 -16.01
N VAL A 75 11.73 -0.22 -16.06
CA VAL A 75 11.02 1.06 -15.93
C VAL A 75 11.13 1.59 -14.50
N PHE A 76 10.97 0.72 -13.49
CA PHE A 76 11.19 1.09 -12.10
C PHE A 76 12.64 1.46 -11.82
N GLU A 77 13.61 0.68 -12.34
CA GLU A 77 15.03 0.93 -12.15
C GLU A 77 15.41 2.33 -12.67
N ARG A 78 15.01 2.68 -13.91
CA ARG A 78 15.25 4.03 -14.47
C ARG A 78 14.61 5.13 -13.62
N ALA A 79 13.37 4.95 -13.13
CA ALA A 79 12.70 5.95 -12.31
C ALA A 79 13.40 6.16 -10.96
N VAL A 80 13.84 5.07 -10.33
CA VAL A 80 14.58 5.11 -9.06
C VAL A 80 15.98 5.72 -9.26
N ASP A 81 16.70 5.37 -10.32
CA ASP A 81 18.02 5.94 -10.61
C ASP A 81 17.95 7.45 -10.86
N ALA A 82 16.95 7.91 -11.61
CA ALA A 82 16.72 9.33 -11.83
C ALA A 82 16.39 10.07 -10.51
N ALA A 83 15.51 9.50 -9.67
CA ALA A 83 15.18 10.07 -8.37
C ALA A 83 16.39 10.10 -7.42
N LEU A 84 17.24 9.06 -7.47
CA LEU A 84 18.44 8.94 -6.66
C LEU A 84 19.52 9.98 -7.08
N ALA A 85 19.67 10.21 -8.38
CA ALA A 85 20.58 11.24 -8.89
C ALA A 85 20.15 12.65 -8.43
N ASP A 86 18.86 12.99 -8.53
CA ASP A 86 18.34 14.29 -8.05
C ASP A 86 18.50 14.43 -6.52
N ALA A 87 18.18 13.38 -5.76
CA ALA A 87 18.33 13.36 -4.31
C ALA A 87 19.79 13.59 -3.86
N ARG A 88 20.74 12.93 -4.51
CA ARG A 88 22.19 13.11 -4.23
C ARG A 88 22.65 14.53 -4.53
N ARG A 89 22.19 15.12 -5.63
CA ARG A 89 22.48 16.50 -5.98
C ARG A 89 21.99 17.45 -4.91
N ARG A 90 20.71 17.36 -4.46
CA ARG A 90 20.14 18.24 -3.41
C ARG A 90 20.87 18.11 -2.07
N VAL A 91 21.29 16.89 -1.71
CA VAL A 91 22.10 16.68 -0.50
C VAL A 91 23.47 17.37 -0.64
N ALA A 92 24.11 17.29 -1.81
CA ALA A 92 25.39 17.97 -2.07
C ALA A 92 25.23 19.51 -2.07
N GLU A 93 24.05 20.03 -2.43
CA GLU A 93 23.67 21.45 -2.36
C GLU A 93 23.27 21.89 -0.94
N GLY A 94 23.32 20.99 0.06
CA GLY A 94 23.14 21.32 1.47
C GLY A 94 21.78 20.94 2.07
N THR A 95 20.88 20.27 1.33
CA THR A 95 19.61 19.81 1.88
C THR A 95 19.85 18.68 2.91
N PRO A 96 19.40 18.83 4.17
CA PRO A 96 19.53 17.77 5.17
C PRO A 96 18.76 16.51 4.75
N ARG A 97 19.37 15.33 4.91
CA ARG A 97 18.74 14.05 4.51
C ARG A 97 17.35 13.82 5.13
N GLY A 98 17.15 14.24 6.39
CA GLY A 98 15.86 14.13 7.08
C GLY A 98 14.75 15.03 6.52
N GLN A 99 15.10 16.07 5.76
CA GLN A 99 14.16 17.01 5.13
C GLN A 99 14.07 16.82 3.62
N LEU A 100 14.86 15.90 3.04
CA LEU A 100 15.01 15.75 1.60
C LEU A 100 13.68 15.47 0.89
N TYR A 101 12.91 14.50 1.36
CA TYR A 101 11.62 14.17 0.76
C TYR A 101 10.65 15.36 0.82
N ALA A 102 10.52 15.99 1.99
CA ALA A 102 9.67 17.17 2.15
C ALA A 102 10.06 18.28 1.17
N SER A 103 11.37 18.58 1.05
CA SER A 103 11.87 19.62 0.12
C SER A 103 11.63 19.28 -1.37
N ILE A 104 11.58 17.99 -1.72
CA ILE A 104 11.29 17.56 -3.10
C ILE A 104 9.82 17.80 -3.45
N VAL A 105 8.91 17.50 -2.52
CA VAL A 105 7.46 17.55 -2.77
C VAL A 105 6.79 18.86 -2.33
N GLU A 106 7.50 19.76 -1.65
CA GLU A 106 6.97 21.01 -1.08
C GLU A 106 6.21 21.87 -2.11
N HIS A 107 6.70 21.93 -3.34
CA HIS A 107 6.09 22.68 -4.43
C HIS A 107 5.40 21.79 -5.46
N GLY A 108 5.13 20.53 -5.08
CA GLY A 108 4.45 19.57 -5.94
C GLY A 108 2.97 19.93 -6.16
N SER A 109 2.39 19.46 -7.25
CA SER A 109 0.96 19.62 -7.53
C SER A 109 0.11 18.86 -6.51
N THR A 110 -0.98 19.49 -6.04
CA THR A 110 -2.00 18.90 -5.17
C THR A 110 -3.26 18.49 -5.93
N SER A 111 -3.25 18.65 -7.27
CA SER A 111 -4.37 18.30 -8.15
C SER A 111 -3.88 17.60 -9.42
N PRO A 112 -4.69 16.70 -10.01
CA PRO A 112 -4.32 16.02 -11.23
C PRO A 112 -4.22 17.02 -12.39
N GLN A 113 -3.12 17.02 -13.11
CA GLN A 113 -3.05 17.67 -14.41
C GLN A 113 -3.42 16.63 -15.48
N TYR A 114 -4.68 16.69 -15.92
CA TYR A 114 -5.12 15.93 -17.09
C TYR A 114 -4.55 16.60 -18.34
N MET A 115 -3.55 16.00 -18.98
CA MET A 115 -3.28 16.27 -20.38
C MET A 115 -4.45 15.70 -21.20
N ALA A 116 -5.06 16.52 -22.03
CA ALA A 116 -6.17 16.12 -22.86
C ALA A 116 -5.84 14.84 -23.67
N GLU A 117 -6.75 13.86 -23.62
CA GLU A 117 -6.66 12.62 -24.37
C GLU A 117 -6.62 12.93 -25.87
N THR A 118 -5.44 12.84 -26.48
CA THR A 118 -5.34 12.60 -27.91
C THR A 118 -5.20 11.09 -28.08
N GLY A 119 -6.22 10.49 -28.70
CA GLY A 119 -6.39 9.05 -28.82
C GLY A 119 -5.23 8.33 -29.47
N GLY A 120 -4.87 7.21 -28.87
CA GLY A 120 -3.88 6.26 -29.38
C GLY A 120 -3.28 5.48 -28.22
N ALA A 121 -3.52 4.17 -28.16
CA ALA A 121 -3.08 3.27 -27.12
C ALA A 121 -1.56 3.00 -27.19
N GLU A 122 -0.77 3.97 -26.84
CA GLU A 122 0.61 3.78 -26.41
C GLU A 122 0.68 4.30 -24.98
N LEU A 123 1.08 3.43 -24.03
CA LEU A 123 1.26 3.82 -22.63
C LEU A 123 2.22 5.00 -22.61
N ALA A 124 1.66 6.21 -22.45
CA ALA A 124 2.46 7.41 -22.36
C ALA A 124 3.53 7.18 -21.28
N PRO A 125 4.78 7.56 -21.54
CA PRO A 125 5.80 7.56 -20.49
C PRO A 125 5.23 8.36 -19.31
N PRO A 126 5.56 8.01 -18.07
CA PRO A 126 5.12 8.76 -16.89
C PRO A 126 5.40 10.23 -17.17
N ASP A 127 4.45 11.14 -16.82
CA ASP A 127 4.60 12.60 -16.99
C ASP A 127 5.93 13.00 -16.32
N GLY A 128 7.01 12.97 -17.08
CA GLY A 128 8.37 12.77 -16.60
C GLY A 128 8.88 13.88 -15.68
N ASP A 129 8.19 15.04 -15.65
CA ASP A 129 8.64 16.21 -14.93
C ASP A 129 7.66 16.73 -13.86
N GLN A 130 6.42 16.22 -13.81
CA GLN A 130 5.45 16.65 -12.81
C GLN A 130 5.75 16.02 -11.45
N VAL A 131 6.04 16.85 -10.46
CA VAL A 131 6.16 16.45 -9.05
C VAL A 131 4.83 16.70 -8.33
N TYR A 132 4.35 15.71 -7.58
CA TYR A 132 3.14 15.81 -6.77
C TYR A 132 3.50 15.98 -5.29
N ALA A 133 2.77 16.85 -4.59
CA ALA A 133 2.92 17.05 -3.16
C ALA A 133 2.21 15.95 -2.37
N ILE A 134 2.90 14.85 -2.12
CA ILE A 134 2.37 13.69 -1.40
C ILE A 134 3.05 13.57 -0.05
N PRO A 135 2.40 13.98 1.05
CA PRO A 135 2.98 13.86 2.38
C PRO A 135 3.14 12.38 2.77
N VAL A 136 4.23 12.05 3.42
CA VAL A 136 4.35 10.77 4.13
C VAL A 136 3.64 10.91 5.47
N ARG A 137 2.57 10.14 5.67
CA ARG A 137 1.84 10.13 6.93
C ARG A 137 2.71 9.55 8.06
N ASP A 138 2.66 10.17 9.23
CA ASP A 138 3.30 9.62 10.41
C ASP A 138 2.75 8.24 10.77
N GLY A 139 3.68 7.30 11.02
CA GLY A 139 3.31 5.92 11.32
C GLY A 139 2.79 5.11 10.12
N ALA A 140 2.93 5.59 8.88
CA ALA A 140 2.65 4.77 7.71
C ALA A 140 3.61 3.58 7.63
N PRO A 141 3.11 2.37 7.31
CA PRO A 141 3.97 1.21 7.15
C PRO A 141 5.05 1.46 6.10
N SER A 142 6.29 1.14 6.43
CA SER A 142 7.39 1.40 5.52
C SER A 142 8.46 0.30 5.56
N ARG A 143 9.17 0.16 4.43
CA ARG A 143 10.34 -0.72 4.29
C ARG A 143 11.51 0.11 3.80
N GLY A 144 12.66 -0.01 4.44
CA GLY A 144 13.84 0.84 4.24
C GLY A 144 13.94 2.01 5.21
N PRO A 145 15.10 2.66 5.30
CA PRO A 145 15.34 3.71 6.30
C PRO A 145 14.54 4.98 6.00
N ARG A 146 14.08 5.66 7.06
CA ARG A 146 13.34 6.94 6.94
C ARG A 146 14.16 8.04 6.26
N THR A 147 15.46 7.92 6.27
CA THR A 147 16.42 8.86 5.66
C THR A 147 16.87 8.43 4.27
N ALA A 148 16.22 7.43 3.66
CA ALA A 148 16.53 7.02 2.30
C ALA A 148 16.34 8.18 1.31
N PRO A 149 17.29 8.38 0.38
CA PRO A 149 17.21 9.46 -0.60
C PRO A 149 16.05 9.34 -1.58
N VAL A 150 15.52 8.13 -1.78
CA VAL A 150 14.36 7.87 -2.64
C VAL A 150 13.22 7.30 -1.80
N THR A 151 12.04 7.94 -1.89
CA THR A 151 10.80 7.45 -1.29
C THR A 151 9.85 7.03 -2.40
N VAL A 152 9.43 5.76 -2.36
CA VAL A 152 8.37 5.20 -3.20
C VAL A 152 7.10 5.11 -2.36
N GLN A 153 6.09 5.94 -2.65
CA GLN A 153 4.76 5.78 -2.07
C GLN A 153 3.93 4.86 -2.97
N LEU A 154 3.52 3.73 -2.43
CA LEU A 154 2.79 2.68 -3.12
C LEU A 154 1.32 2.69 -2.68
N PHE A 155 0.43 3.21 -3.51
CA PHE A 155 -1.01 3.10 -3.36
C PHE A 155 -1.45 1.74 -3.89
N SER A 156 -1.98 0.88 -3.02
CA SER A 156 -2.19 -0.52 -3.36
C SER A 156 -3.39 -1.13 -2.65
N ASP A 157 -3.91 -2.21 -3.22
CA ASP A 157 -5.08 -2.96 -2.80
C ASP A 157 -4.74 -4.44 -2.69
N PHE A 158 -5.00 -5.05 -1.55
CA PHE A 158 -4.69 -6.45 -1.29
C PHE A 158 -5.47 -7.44 -2.15
N GLN A 159 -6.62 -7.05 -2.73
CA GLN A 159 -7.39 -7.88 -3.66
C GLN A 159 -7.08 -7.62 -5.14
N CYS A 160 -6.30 -6.58 -5.45
CA CYS A 160 -5.96 -6.26 -6.83
C CYS A 160 -4.91 -7.22 -7.41
N PRO A 161 -5.23 -7.97 -8.48
CA PRO A 161 -4.29 -8.93 -9.07
C PRO A 161 -3.06 -8.26 -9.71
N PHE A 162 -3.18 -7.01 -10.14
CA PHE A 162 -2.04 -6.23 -10.66
C PHE A 162 -1.10 -5.82 -9.52
N CYS A 163 -1.62 -5.50 -8.33
CA CYS A 163 -0.81 -5.23 -7.14
C CYS A 163 0.00 -6.46 -6.70
N ALA A 164 -0.63 -7.64 -6.71
CA ALA A 164 0.10 -8.89 -6.45
C ALA A 164 1.21 -9.14 -7.48
N ARG A 165 0.96 -8.83 -8.76
CA ARG A 165 1.93 -9.04 -9.84
C ARG A 165 3.15 -8.13 -9.72
N VAL A 166 2.99 -6.91 -9.20
CA VAL A 166 4.09 -5.95 -9.07
C VAL A 166 4.94 -6.19 -7.81
N ARG A 167 4.45 -6.95 -6.82
CA ARG A 167 5.16 -7.24 -5.56
C ARG A 167 6.61 -7.72 -5.78
N PRO A 168 6.88 -8.74 -6.63
CA PRO A 168 8.26 -9.17 -6.86
C PRO A 168 9.18 -8.07 -7.43
N VAL A 169 8.63 -7.13 -8.21
CA VAL A 169 9.38 -5.99 -8.75
C VAL A 169 9.78 -5.05 -7.61
N ILE A 170 8.87 -4.76 -6.68
CA ILE A 170 9.16 -3.93 -5.51
C ILE A 170 10.21 -4.60 -4.61
N ASP A 171 10.13 -5.92 -4.42
CA ASP A 171 11.13 -6.68 -3.65
C ASP A 171 12.52 -6.60 -4.31
N GLN A 172 12.60 -6.69 -5.64
CA GLN A 172 13.85 -6.52 -6.39
C GLN A 172 14.41 -5.09 -6.24
N ILE A 173 13.57 -4.05 -6.29
CA ILE A 173 13.98 -2.66 -6.06
C ILE A 173 14.55 -2.49 -4.66
N VAL A 174 13.85 -2.99 -3.63
CA VAL A 174 14.32 -2.91 -2.24
C VAL A 174 15.65 -3.68 -2.08
N GLN A 175 15.78 -4.84 -2.67
CA GLN A 175 17.02 -5.63 -2.64
C GLN A 175 18.18 -4.94 -3.37
N ARG A 176 17.92 -4.39 -4.55
CA ARG A 176 18.91 -3.73 -5.41
C ARG A 176 19.48 -2.45 -4.79
N TYR A 177 18.60 -1.63 -4.24
CA TYR A 177 18.97 -0.29 -3.75
C TYR A 177 19.20 -0.21 -2.22
N GLY A 178 18.75 -1.21 -1.47
CA GLY A 178 18.99 -1.30 -0.01
C GLY A 178 18.60 -0.03 0.73
N ASN A 179 19.57 0.59 1.41
CA ASN A 179 19.35 1.80 2.21
C ASN A 179 19.10 3.08 1.39
N GLN A 180 19.12 3.01 0.06
CA GLN A 180 18.87 4.16 -0.81
C GLN A 180 17.39 4.35 -1.16
N VAL A 181 16.56 3.33 -0.93
CA VAL A 181 15.12 3.35 -1.22
C VAL A 181 14.33 3.05 0.06
N ARG A 182 13.27 3.83 0.26
CA ARG A 182 12.21 3.59 1.22
C ARG A 182 10.90 3.35 0.46
N VAL A 183 10.20 2.27 0.75
CA VAL A 183 8.84 2.02 0.26
C VAL A 183 7.86 2.34 1.40
N VAL A 184 6.86 3.17 1.13
CA VAL A 184 5.79 3.55 2.06
C VAL A 184 4.48 3.02 1.50
N TRP A 185 3.77 2.24 2.29
CA TRP A 185 2.46 1.72 1.94
C TRP A 185 1.36 2.77 2.15
N ARG A 186 0.44 2.85 1.17
CA ARG A 186 -0.80 3.62 1.23
C ARG A 186 -1.96 2.70 0.85
N ASP A 187 -2.97 2.66 1.69
CA ASP A 187 -4.16 1.85 1.41
C ASP A 187 -5.00 2.48 0.30
N TYR A 188 -5.29 1.69 -0.72
CA TYR A 188 -6.17 2.10 -1.82
C TYR A 188 -7.15 0.99 -2.20
N PRO A 189 -8.01 0.52 -1.26
CA PRO A 189 -8.98 -0.52 -1.56
C PRO A 189 -10.01 -0.03 -2.57
N LEU A 190 -10.07 -0.71 -3.70
CA LEU A 190 -11.02 -0.39 -4.76
C LEU A 190 -12.45 -0.77 -4.35
N PRO A 191 -13.47 0.05 -4.70
CA PRO A 191 -14.83 -0.12 -4.20
C PRO A 191 -15.52 -1.41 -4.67
N PHE A 192 -15.02 -2.02 -5.73
CA PHE A 192 -15.53 -3.30 -6.27
C PHE A 192 -14.79 -4.53 -5.69
N HIS A 193 -13.79 -4.36 -4.86
CA HIS A 193 -13.09 -5.41 -4.13
C HIS A 193 -13.68 -5.56 -2.73
N GLN A 194 -14.55 -6.56 -2.54
CA GLN A 194 -15.40 -6.70 -1.36
C GLN A 194 -14.65 -6.77 -0.02
N ASN A 195 -13.44 -7.37 -0.02
CA ASN A 195 -12.66 -7.62 1.19
C ASN A 195 -11.38 -6.77 1.29
N ALA A 196 -11.10 -5.93 0.30
CA ALA A 196 -9.91 -5.08 0.28
C ALA A 196 -9.87 -4.12 1.48
N MET A 197 -11.01 -3.53 1.84
CA MET A 197 -11.15 -2.67 3.01
C MET A 197 -10.85 -3.43 4.32
N ALA A 198 -11.36 -4.64 4.47
CA ALA A 198 -11.13 -5.47 5.64
C ALA A 198 -9.64 -5.86 5.76
N ALA A 199 -9.02 -6.25 4.65
CA ALA A 199 -7.60 -6.57 4.61
C ALA A 199 -6.72 -5.37 5.00
N ALA A 200 -7.02 -4.17 4.49
CA ALA A 200 -6.33 -2.94 4.83
C ALA A 200 -6.43 -2.61 6.33
N ARG A 201 -7.64 -2.70 6.90
CA ARG A 201 -7.89 -2.48 8.33
C ARG A 201 -7.13 -3.47 9.23
N ALA A 202 -7.12 -4.75 8.86
CA ALA A 202 -6.35 -5.78 9.56
C ALA A 202 -4.85 -5.51 9.48
N ALA A 203 -4.34 -5.11 8.32
CA ALA A 203 -2.94 -4.79 8.13
C ALA A 203 -2.48 -3.62 9.01
N ARG A 204 -3.32 -2.59 9.19
CA ARG A 204 -3.04 -1.49 10.13
C ARG A 204 -2.99 -1.96 11.59
N GLU A 205 -3.89 -2.86 12.00
CA GLU A 205 -3.82 -3.40 13.37
C GLU A 205 -2.57 -4.27 13.55
N VAL A 206 -2.18 -5.07 12.56
CA VAL A 206 -0.93 -5.83 12.60
C VAL A 206 0.28 -4.89 12.71
N HIS A 207 0.30 -3.81 11.92
CA HIS A 207 1.32 -2.77 12.02
C HIS A 207 1.37 -2.14 13.42
N ARG A 208 0.23 -1.80 14.00
CA ARG A 208 0.15 -1.24 15.36
C ARG A 208 0.69 -2.19 16.42
N GLN A 209 0.56 -3.50 16.23
CA GLN A 209 1.02 -4.50 17.20
C GLN A 209 2.51 -4.81 17.08
N GLY A 210 3.03 -4.92 15.86
CA GLY A 210 4.39 -5.40 15.61
C GLY A 210 5.22 -4.51 14.66
N GLY A 211 4.75 -3.29 14.37
CA GLY A 211 5.45 -2.32 13.52
C GLY A 211 5.63 -2.79 12.07
N ASP A 212 6.56 -2.17 11.40
CA ASP A 212 6.84 -2.40 9.98
C ASP A 212 7.14 -3.88 9.66
N GLN A 213 7.90 -4.55 10.50
CA GLN A 213 8.26 -5.96 10.28
C GLN A 213 7.02 -6.86 10.24
N ALA A 214 6.11 -6.70 11.20
CA ALA A 214 4.87 -7.47 11.23
C ALA A 214 3.94 -7.10 10.07
N PHE A 215 3.86 -5.80 9.73
CA PHE A 215 3.07 -5.34 8.59
C PHE A 215 3.52 -6.02 7.29
N TRP A 216 4.82 -5.98 6.96
CA TRP A 216 5.30 -6.53 5.70
C TRP A 216 5.20 -8.06 5.64
N ALA A 217 5.40 -8.75 6.77
CA ALA A 217 5.14 -10.19 6.84
C ALA A 217 3.65 -10.51 6.58
N PHE A 218 2.74 -9.71 7.15
CA PHE A 218 1.31 -9.87 6.93
C PHE A 218 0.87 -9.45 5.52
N HIS A 219 1.45 -8.37 4.97
CA HIS A 219 1.28 -7.93 3.60
C HIS A 219 1.57 -9.07 2.61
N ASP A 220 2.67 -9.76 2.78
CA ASP A 220 3.04 -10.87 1.91
C ASP A 220 2.04 -12.02 2.03
N LEU A 221 1.62 -12.36 3.25
CA LEU A 221 0.57 -13.36 3.48
C LEU A 221 -0.77 -12.98 2.83
N LEU A 222 -1.18 -11.70 2.92
CA LEU A 222 -2.41 -11.24 2.28
C LEU A 222 -2.34 -11.37 0.75
N PHE A 223 -1.24 -10.98 0.13
CA PHE A 223 -1.07 -11.14 -1.31
C PHE A 223 -0.92 -12.60 -1.73
N ASP A 224 -0.21 -13.43 -0.98
CA ASP A 224 -0.10 -14.87 -1.24
C ASP A 224 -1.46 -15.58 -1.10
N ASN A 225 -2.37 -14.99 -0.35
CA ASN A 225 -3.72 -15.47 -0.14
C ASN A 225 -4.81 -14.57 -0.78
N GLN A 226 -4.50 -13.77 -1.78
CA GLN A 226 -5.35 -12.72 -2.36
C GLN A 226 -6.75 -13.19 -2.82
N ARG A 227 -6.88 -14.43 -3.24
CA ARG A 227 -8.15 -15.00 -3.72
C ARG A 227 -9.13 -15.32 -2.59
N ASN A 228 -8.67 -15.25 -1.35
CA ASN A 228 -9.43 -15.66 -0.18
C ASN A 228 -9.17 -14.74 1.02
N LEU A 229 -9.55 -13.46 0.93
CA LEU A 229 -9.39 -12.48 2.01
C LEU A 229 -10.69 -12.25 2.77
N GLU A 230 -11.44 -13.36 3.07
CA GLU A 230 -12.55 -13.22 4.00
C GLU A 230 -12.05 -12.98 5.42
N THR A 231 -12.95 -12.47 6.28
CA THR A 231 -12.64 -12.00 7.62
C THR A 231 -11.88 -13.06 8.43
N ASP A 232 -12.30 -14.30 8.42
CA ASP A 232 -11.66 -15.35 9.20
C ASP A 232 -10.27 -15.71 8.67
N GLU A 233 -10.07 -15.67 7.35
CA GLU A 233 -8.77 -15.90 6.77
C GLU A 233 -7.78 -14.77 7.11
N ILE A 234 -8.20 -13.52 6.98
CA ILE A 234 -7.38 -12.36 7.37
C ILE A 234 -6.90 -12.50 8.81
N VAL A 235 -7.79 -12.89 9.74
CA VAL A 235 -7.41 -13.06 11.16
C VAL A 235 -6.53 -14.29 11.35
N ARG A 236 -6.79 -15.38 10.62
CA ARG A 236 -5.92 -16.55 10.63
C ARG A 236 -4.50 -16.20 10.20
N LEU A 237 -4.37 -15.51 9.06
CA LEU A 237 -3.09 -15.05 8.53
C LEU A 237 -2.38 -14.12 9.53
N ALA A 238 -3.09 -13.17 10.13
CA ALA A 238 -2.51 -12.29 11.15
C ALA A 238 -1.95 -13.05 12.36
N GLY A 239 -2.62 -14.13 12.77
CA GLY A 239 -2.15 -14.97 13.87
C GLY A 239 -0.90 -15.80 13.58
N THR A 240 -0.50 -15.95 12.32
CA THR A 240 0.78 -16.57 11.95
C THR A 240 1.95 -15.61 12.01
N VAL A 241 1.69 -14.30 12.11
CA VAL A 241 2.73 -13.29 12.22
C VAL A 241 3.25 -13.27 13.66
N PRO A 242 4.55 -13.46 13.88
CA PRO A 242 5.13 -13.46 15.23
C PRO A 242 4.82 -12.20 16.02
N GLY A 243 4.34 -12.35 17.26
CA GLY A 243 4.00 -11.25 18.15
C GLY A 243 2.64 -10.58 17.89
N VAL A 244 1.88 -11.02 16.90
CA VAL A 244 0.55 -10.49 16.58
C VAL A 244 -0.53 -11.27 17.33
N ASN A 245 -1.37 -10.53 18.06
CA ASN A 245 -2.54 -11.08 18.73
C ASN A 245 -3.75 -11.03 17.78
N ALA A 246 -4.08 -12.16 17.21
CA ALA A 246 -5.21 -12.34 16.30
C ALA A 246 -6.57 -11.89 16.88
N ARG A 247 -6.81 -12.07 18.20
CA ARG A 247 -8.03 -11.60 18.88
C ARG A 247 -8.15 -10.06 18.85
N ARG A 248 -7.00 -9.34 18.84
CA ARG A 248 -7.01 -7.88 18.68
C ARG A 248 -7.33 -7.49 17.23
N VAL A 249 -6.78 -8.21 16.25
CA VAL A 249 -7.13 -8.02 14.84
C VAL A 249 -8.62 -8.25 14.64
N ARG A 250 -9.19 -9.32 15.23
CA ARG A 250 -10.62 -9.59 15.19
C ARG A 250 -11.45 -8.43 15.78
N ARG A 251 -11.10 -7.93 16.96
CA ARG A 251 -11.80 -6.79 17.60
C ARG A 251 -11.73 -5.51 16.77
N VAL A 252 -10.65 -5.31 16.02
CA VAL A 252 -10.51 -4.18 15.11
C VAL A 252 -11.46 -4.29 13.94
N LEU A 253 -11.62 -5.47 13.37
CA LEU A 253 -12.56 -5.72 12.28
C LEU A 253 -14.03 -5.75 12.74
N GLU A 254 -14.31 -5.76 14.04
CA GLU A 254 -15.65 -5.67 14.69
C GLU A 254 -16.04 -4.27 15.15
N SER A 255 -15.16 -3.28 15.12
CA SER A 255 -15.39 -1.91 15.57
C SER A 255 -14.93 -0.91 14.51
N ASP A 256 -15.30 0.39 14.65
CA ASP A 256 -14.90 1.47 13.73
C ASP A 256 -13.44 1.94 13.87
N ARG A 257 -12.62 1.25 14.67
CA ARG A 257 -11.23 1.61 14.89
C ARG A 257 -10.42 1.50 13.59
N PHE A 258 -9.62 2.52 13.29
CA PHE A 258 -8.86 2.71 12.06
C PHE A 258 -9.69 3.05 10.78
N GLU A 259 -11.02 3.10 10.83
CA GLU A 259 -11.77 3.56 9.66
C GLU A 259 -11.41 5.01 9.30
N ALA A 260 -11.25 5.87 10.32
CA ALA A 260 -10.81 7.25 10.12
C ALA A 260 -9.38 7.34 9.56
N GLU A 261 -8.47 6.47 10.03
CA GLU A 261 -7.07 6.46 9.60
C GLU A 261 -6.88 5.90 8.18
N VAL A 262 -7.70 4.92 7.77
CA VAL A 262 -7.72 4.42 6.39
C VAL A 262 -8.37 5.44 5.45
N ARG A 263 -9.36 6.22 5.92
CA ARG A 263 -9.95 7.34 5.16
C ARG A 263 -8.97 8.51 5.02
N ALA A 264 -8.09 8.74 6.01
CA ALA A 264 -7.06 9.77 5.93
C ALA A 264 -5.97 9.46 4.88
N ASP A 265 -5.75 8.20 4.58
CA ASP A 265 -4.85 7.80 3.48
C ASP A 265 -5.50 7.91 2.09
N MET A 266 -6.83 8.16 2.03
CA MET A 266 -7.60 8.26 0.77
C MET A 266 -7.97 9.73 0.41
N GLN A 267 -7.65 10.73 1.27
CA GLN A 267 -7.83 12.17 1.05
C GLN A 267 -6.55 12.82 0.56
#